data_79142427de2a41ee660e5f0608e10029
#
_entry.id   79142427de2a41ee660e5f0608e10029
#
_cell.length_a   1.000
_cell.length_b   1.000
_cell.length_c   1.000
_cell.angle_alpha   90.00
_cell.angle_beta   90.00
_cell.angle_gamma   90.00
#
_symmetry.space_group_name_H-M   'P 1'
#
loop_
_entity.id
_entity.type
_entity.pdbx_description
1 polymer ?
#
loop_
_entity_poly.entity_id
_entity_poly.type
_entity_poly.pdbx_seq_one_letter_code
_entity_poly.pdbx_strand_id
1 'polypeptide(L)'
;MKEVFRTELEAQLALEQRLLDVVLPELRERAHSVDLRDALDHHILETEEHVASLRRVVALTIGDEDAETEDLAILAEILRTEHGEIGTYRFLAQTALALGLDDEAVRLLRLNMEQDAYALEQAEHTLAKVLAEKVENSES
;
A
#
# COMPACT_ATOMS: atom_id res chain seq x y z
N MET A 1 -0.46 8.29 -18.83
CA MET A 1 -0.66 7.04 -18.04
C MET A 1 0.64 6.39 -17.63
N LYS A 2 1.57 6.16 -18.54
CA LYS A 2 2.90 5.57 -18.21
C LYS A 2 3.69 6.41 -17.21
N GLU A 3 3.62 7.73 -17.29
CA GLU A 3 4.29 8.63 -16.34
C GLU A 3 3.74 8.49 -14.92
N VAL A 4 2.43 8.43 -14.74
CA VAL A 4 1.79 8.20 -13.43
C VAL A 4 2.22 6.84 -12.88
N PHE A 5 2.15 5.79 -13.69
CA PHE A 5 2.60 4.45 -13.29
C PHE A 5 4.07 4.46 -12.85
N ARG A 6 4.93 5.09 -13.62
CA ARG A 6 6.36 5.20 -13.31
C ARG A 6 6.61 5.97 -12.01
N THR A 7 5.92 7.10 -11.82
CA THR A 7 6.05 7.91 -10.61
C THR A 7 5.65 7.12 -9.38
N GLU A 8 4.51 6.40 -9.43
CA GLU A 8 4.05 5.56 -8.32
C GLU A 8 4.99 4.37 -8.08
N LEU A 9 5.52 3.77 -9.13
CA LEU A 9 6.49 2.68 -9.04
C LEU A 9 7.78 3.13 -8.37
N GLU A 10 8.31 4.28 -8.75
CA GLU A 10 9.51 4.87 -8.15
C GLU A 10 9.27 5.26 -6.68
N ALA A 11 8.08 5.78 -6.36
CA ALA A 11 7.70 6.09 -4.98
C ALA A 11 7.63 4.81 -4.13
N GLN A 12 7.05 3.74 -4.65
CA GLN A 12 7.00 2.45 -3.96
C GLN A 12 8.40 1.86 -3.75
N LEU A 13 9.25 1.95 -4.76
CA LEU A 13 10.65 1.49 -4.65
C LEU A 13 11.40 2.26 -3.56
N ALA A 14 11.23 3.58 -3.49
CA ALA A 14 11.85 4.42 -2.46
C ALA A 14 11.33 4.04 -1.06
N LEU A 15 10.04 3.75 -0.92
CA LEU A 15 9.43 3.30 0.33
C LEU A 15 10.02 1.97 0.79
N GLU A 16 10.06 0.96 -0.10
CA GLU A 16 10.61 -0.36 0.20
C GLU A 16 12.10 -0.28 0.54
N GLN A 17 12.85 0.55 -0.17
CA GLN A 17 14.26 0.77 0.12
C GLN A 17 14.49 1.37 1.50
N ARG A 18 13.65 2.33 1.89
CA ARG A 18 13.70 2.92 3.24
C ARG A 18 13.32 1.92 4.32
N LEU A 19 12.31 1.09 4.08
CA LEU A 19 11.94 0.00 4.99
C LEU A 19 13.12 -0.93 5.21
N LEU A 20 13.79 -1.33 4.15
CA LEU A 20 14.93 -2.25 4.19
C LEU A 20 16.15 -1.66 4.89
N ASP A 21 16.51 -0.41 4.58
CA ASP A 21 17.76 0.20 5.02
C ASP A 21 17.67 0.82 6.43
N VAL A 22 16.48 1.28 6.82
CA VAL A 22 16.31 2.09 8.04
C VAL A 22 15.27 1.52 8.98
N VAL A 23 14.03 1.36 8.53
CA VAL A 23 12.89 1.11 9.42
C VAL A 23 12.94 -0.30 10.01
N LEU A 24 13.06 -1.32 9.17
CA LEU A 24 13.03 -2.73 9.62
C LEU A 24 14.22 -3.09 10.48
N PRO A 25 15.48 -2.71 10.16
CA PRO A 25 16.62 -2.94 11.04
C PRO A 25 16.46 -2.28 12.41
N GLU A 26 15.96 -1.05 12.46
CA GLU A 26 15.73 -0.34 13.72
C GLU A 26 14.65 -1.02 14.57
N LEU A 27 13.53 -1.42 13.96
CA LEU A 27 12.46 -2.16 14.65
C LEU A 27 12.97 -3.50 15.17
N ARG A 28 13.77 -4.19 14.38
CA ARG A 28 14.36 -5.48 14.78
C ARG A 28 15.26 -5.34 16.00
N GLU A 29 16.08 -4.31 16.08
CA GLU A 29 16.93 -4.05 17.24
C GLU A 29 16.11 -3.77 18.51
N ARG A 30 14.97 -3.10 18.37
CA ARG A 30 14.09 -2.73 19.47
C ARG A 30 13.16 -3.85 19.93
N ALA A 31 12.96 -4.87 19.13
CA ALA A 31 12.05 -5.97 19.44
C ALA A 31 12.62 -6.86 20.56
N HIS A 32 11.80 -7.16 21.56
CA HIS A 32 12.15 -8.04 22.68
C HIS A 32 11.63 -9.47 22.49
N SER A 33 10.47 -9.63 21.85
CA SER A 33 9.89 -10.94 21.56
C SER A 33 10.69 -11.67 20.50
N VAL A 34 11.00 -12.95 20.73
CA VAL A 34 11.67 -13.82 19.74
C VAL A 34 10.80 -13.95 18.50
N ASP A 35 9.50 -14.18 18.66
CA ASP A 35 8.56 -14.32 17.54
C ASP A 35 8.48 -13.04 16.70
N LEU A 36 8.53 -11.88 17.36
CA LEU A 36 8.55 -10.60 16.65
C LEU A 36 9.85 -10.39 15.88
N ARG A 37 11.00 -10.74 16.46
CA ARG A 37 12.29 -10.68 15.76
C ARG A 37 12.31 -11.58 14.54
N ASP A 38 11.82 -12.80 14.67
CA ASP A 38 11.74 -13.75 13.56
C ASP A 38 10.82 -13.24 12.45
N ALA A 39 9.67 -12.65 12.81
CA ALA A 39 8.78 -12.02 11.86
C ALA A 39 9.45 -10.83 11.14
N LEU A 40 10.21 -10.01 11.84
CA LEU A 40 10.94 -8.89 11.24
C LEU A 40 12.07 -9.37 10.33
N ASP A 41 12.80 -10.41 10.72
CA ASP A 41 13.84 -11.01 9.87
C ASP A 41 13.24 -11.55 8.57
N HIS A 42 12.07 -12.19 8.65
CA HIS A 42 11.34 -12.64 7.47
C HIS A 42 10.88 -11.49 6.60
N HIS A 43 10.35 -10.44 7.22
CA HIS A 43 9.91 -9.23 6.51
C HIS A 43 11.07 -8.51 5.79
N ILE A 44 12.27 -8.50 6.40
CA ILE A 44 13.47 -7.96 5.76
C ILE A 44 13.79 -8.73 4.47
N LEU A 45 13.77 -10.06 4.50
CA LEU A 45 14.00 -10.89 3.31
C LEU A 45 12.95 -10.64 2.22
N GLU A 46 11.67 -10.56 2.59
CA GLU A 46 10.60 -10.23 1.64
C GLU A 46 10.82 -8.84 1.02
N THR A 47 11.22 -7.86 1.81
CA THR A 47 11.47 -6.50 1.34
C THR A 47 12.67 -6.45 0.37
N GLU A 48 13.72 -7.22 0.62
CA GLU A 48 14.83 -7.39 -0.33
C GLU A 48 14.33 -7.90 -1.69
N GLU A 49 13.45 -8.89 -1.68
CA GLU A 49 12.83 -9.44 -2.89
C GLU A 49 11.95 -8.41 -3.59
N HIS A 50 11.16 -7.63 -2.83
CA HIS A 50 10.33 -6.56 -3.37
C HIS A 50 11.18 -5.49 -4.06
N VAL A 51 12.27 -5.04 -3.44
CA VAL A 51 13.19 -4.06 -4.03
C VAL A 51 13.76 -4.58 -5.34
N ALA A 52 14.22 -5.82 -5.39
CA ALA A 52 14.76 -6.43 -6.60
C ALA A 52 13.69 -6.50 -7.72
N SER A 53 12.48 -6.93 -7.38
CA SER A 53 11.36 -7.01 -8.31
C SER A 53 10.95 -5.63 -8.86
N LEU A 54 10.84 -4.63 -7.99
CA LEU A 54 10.48 -3.27 -8.40
C LEU A 54 11.53 -2.64 -9.30
N ARG A 55 12.82 -2.83 -9.01
CA ARG A 55 13.91 -2.38 -9.88
C ARG A 55 13.82 -3.02 -11.26
N ARG A 56 13.47 -4.31 -11.32
CA ARG A 56 13.26 -5.00 -12.60
C ARG A 56 12.09 -4.41 -13.38
N VAL A 57 10.97 -4.12 -12.71
CA VAL A 57 9.80 -3.48 -13.32
C VAL A 57 10.16 -2.09 -13.85
N VAL A 58 10.89 -1.27 -13.07
CA VAL A 58 11.39 0.04 -13.52
C VAL A 58 12.20 -0.12 -14.82
N ALA A 59 13.10 -1.07 -14.86
CA ALA A 59 13.93 -1.32 -16.07
C ALA A 59 13.10 -1.73 -17.29
N LEU A 60 11.98 -2.44 -17.08
CA LEU A 60 11.07 -2.89 -18.14
C LEU A 60 10.11 -1.79 -18.63
N THR A 61 9.96 -0.69 -17.89
CA THR A 61 9.03 0.40 -18.20
C THR A 61 9.70 1.63 -18.84
N ILE A 62 10.94 1.49 -19.27
CA ILE A 62 11.62 2.53 -20.03
C ILE A 62 10.98 2.60 -21.42
N GLY A 63 10.29 3.71 -21.71
CA GLY A 63 9.60 3.92 -22.99
C GLY A 63 8.94 5.29 -23.07
N ASP A 64 8.27 5.56 -24.18
CA ASP A 64 7.62 6.84 -24.44
C ASP A 64 6.62 7.24 -23.32
N GLU A 65 6.68 8.49 -22.94
CA GLU A 65 5.79 9.09 -21.95
C GLU A 65 4.41 9.38 -22.59
N ASP A 66 3.37 8.77 -22.05
CA ASP A 66 1.99 9.16 -22.36
C ASP A 66 1.60 10.38 -21.51
N ALA A 67 0.64 11.14 -21.98
CA ALA A 67 0.07 12.23 -21.19
C ALA A 67 -0.48 11.69 -19.86
N GLU A 68 -0.09 12.35 -18.79
CA GLU A 68 -0.57 12.06 -17.45
C GLU A 68 -2.09 12.25 -17.38
N THR A 69 -2.80 11.32 -16.73
CA THR A 69 -4.18 11.49 -16.37
C THR A 69 -4.32 11.80 -14.90
N GLU A 70 -4.91 12.96 -14.61
CA GLU A 70 -5.13 13.40 -13.23
C GLU A 70 -5.97 12.39 -12.43
N ASP A 71 -7.01 11.82 -13.06
CA ASP A 71 -7.86 10.80 -12.43
C ASP A 71 -7.07 9.56 -11.98
N LEU A 72 -6.10 9.12 -12.77
CA LEU A 72 -5.25 7.97 -12.40
C LEU A 72 -4.37 8.30 -11.19
N ALA A 73 -3.81 9.50 -11.13
CA ALA A 73 -3.02 9.95 -9.99
C ALA A 73 -3.87 10.09 -8.72
N ILE A 74 -5.10 10.60 -8.84
CA ILE A 74 -6.08 10.69 -7.75
C ILE A 74 -6.44 9.29 -7.23
N LEU A 75 -6.71 8.35 -8.14
CA LEU A 75 -7.03 6.96 -7.77
C LEU A 75 -5.87 6.28 -7.03
N ALA A 76 -4.63 6.49 -7.49
CA ALA A 76 -3.44 5.96 -6.79
C ALA A 76 -3.35 6.49 -5.36
N GLU A 77 -3.62 7.78 -5.15
CA GLU A 77 -3.63 8.40 -3.82
C GLU A 77 -4.74 7.84 -2.92
N ILE A 78 -5.96 7.68 -3.45
CA ILE A 78 -7.08 7.09 -2.71
C ILE A 78 -6.75 5.67 -2.27
N LEU A 79 -6.26 4.83 -3.17
CA LEU A 79 -5.90 3.44 -2.86
C LEU A 79 -4.85 3.38 -1.75
N ARG A 80 -3.82 4.20 -1.82
CA ARG A 80 -2.76 4.25 -0.81
C ARG A 80 -3.30 4.68 0.56
N THR A 81 -4.14 5.72 0.58
CA THR A 81 -4.74 6.27 1.80
C THR A 81 -5.67 5.26 2.46
N GLU A 82 -6.57 4.65 1.70
CA GLU A 82 -7.54 3.68 2.23
C GLU A 82 -6.86 2.42 2.76
N HIS A 83 -5.86 1.89 2.09
CA HIS A 83 -5.07 0.76 2.59
C HIS A 83 -4.38 1.08 3.91
N GLY A 84 -3.79 2.27 4.03
CA GLY A 84 -3.15 2.73 5.26
C GLY A 84 -4.14 2.86 6.41
N GLU A 85 -5.32 3.45 6.18
CA GLU A 85 -6.36 3.62 7.19
C GLU A 85 -6.95 2.27 7.65
N ILE A 86 -7.23 1.36 6.73
CA ILE A 86 -7.72 0.01 7.06
C ILE A 86 -6.74 -0.71 7.99
N GLY A 87 -5.45 -0.68 7.68
CA GLY A 87 -4.41 -1.26 8.52
C GLY A 87 -4.38 -0.65 9.92
N THR A 88 -4.47 0.67 10.01
CA THR A 88 -4.50 1.41 11.28
C THR A 88 -5.73 1.08 12.11
N TYR A 89 -6.92 1.09 11.53
CA TYR A 89 -8.16 0.75 12.25
C TYR A 89 -8.20 -0.70 12.69
N ARG A 90 -7.66 -1.62 11.91
CA ARG A 90 -7.52 -3.03 12.30
C ARG A 90 -6.64 -3.16 13.54
N PHE A 91 -5.48 -2.52 13.55
CA PHE A 91 -4.57 -2.49 14.70
C PHE A 91 -5.27 -1.91 15.94
N LEU A 92 -5.94 -0.76 15.80
CA LEU A 92 -6.63 -0.09 16.89
C LEU A 92 -7.77 -0.95 17.47
N ALA A 93 -8.57 -1.57 16.60
CA ALA A 93 -9.68 -2.43 17.04
C ALA A 93 -9.18 -3.68 17.79
N GLN A 94 -8.14 -4.33 17.30
CA GLN A 94 -7.54 -5.50 17.95
C GLN A 94 -6.90 -5.12 19.30
N THR A 95 -6.20 -4.00 19.34
CA THR A 95 -5.58 -3.50 20.57
C THR A 95 -6.64 -3.10 21.60
N ALA A 96 -7.70 -2.40 21.19
CA ALA A 96 -8.80 -2.03 22.06
C ALA A 96 -9.48 -3.26 22.69
N LEU A 97 -9.69 -4.31 21.89
CA LEU A 97 -10.25 -5.58 22.38
C LEU A 97 -9.31 -6.24 23.39
N ALA A 98 -8.02 -6.30 23.11
CA ALA A 98 -7.01 -6.90 23.99
C ALA A 98 -6.87 -6.14 25.32
N LEU A 99 -7.02 -4.81 25.29
CA LEU A 99 -7.00 -3.95 26.48
C LEU A 99 -8.29 -3.98 27.28
N GLY A 100 -9.34 -4.65 26.79
CA GLY A 100 -10.63 -4.71 27.44
C GLY A 100 -11.37 -3.37 27.46
N LEU A 101 -11.18 -2.54 26.42
CA LEU A 101 -11.91 -1.28 26.29
C LEU A 101 -13.39 -1.52 26.03
N ASP A 102 -14.18 -0.47 26.21
CA ASP A 102 -15.63 -0.50 26.02
C ASP A 102 -16.01 -1.07 24.63
N ASP A 103 -17.03 -1.93 24.59
CA ASP A 103 -17.53 -2.54 23.35
C ASP A 103 -17.92 -1.50 22.30
N GLU A 104 -18.40 -0.34 22.72
CA GLU A 104 -18.73 0.75 21.82
C GLU A 104 -17.47 1.28 21.12
N ALA A 105 -16.35 1.42 21.82
CA ALA A 105 -15.09 1.85 21.24
C ALA A 105 -14.62 0.87 20.15
N VAL A 106 -14.66 -0.42 20.43
CA VAL A 106 -14.30 -1.48 19.46
C VAL A 106 -15.24 -1.44 18.25
N ARG A 107 -16.55 -1.29 18.50
CA ARG A 107 -17.57 -1.21 17.43
C ARG A 107 -17.33 -0.01 16.50
N LEU A 108 -17.04 1.16 17.04
CA LEU A 108 -16.79 2.37 16.25
C LEU A 108 -15.52 2.25 15.40
N LEU A 109 -14.46 1.66 15.94
CA LEU A 109 -13.22 1.43 15.19
C LEU A 109 -13.45 0.44 14.05
N ARG A 110 -14.22 -0.63 14.27
CA ARG A 110 -14.58 -1.58 13.22
C ARG A 110 -15.48 -0.97 12.15
N LEU A 111 -16.42 -0.11 12.56
CA LEU A 111 -17.28 0.60 11.61
C LEU A 111 -16.45 1.50 10.68
N ASN A 112 -15.49 2.24 11.22
CA ASN A 112 -14.60 3.07 10.41
C ASN A 112 -13.78 2.21 9.43
N MET A 113 -13.28 1.06 9.88
CA MET A 113 -12.54 0.13 9.01
C MET A 113 -13.43 -0.40 7.87
N GLU A 114 -14.68 -0.73 8.14
CA GLU A 114 -15.64 -1.21 7.12
C GLU A 114 -15.97 -0.12 6.10
N GLN A 115 -16.10 1.14 6.54
CA GLN A 115 -16.34 2.28 5.66
C GLN A 115 -15.14 2.51 4.72
N ASP A 116 -13.93 2.41 5.22
CA ASP A 116 -12.71 2.54 4.43
C ASP A 116 -12.55 1.36 3.46
N ALA A 117 -12.89 0.14 3.87
CA ALA A 117 -12.89 -1.03 3.01
C ALA A 117 -13.89 -0.89 1.83
N TYR A 118 -15.06 -0.31 2.09
CA TYR A 118 -16.03 0.00 1.04
C TYR A 118 -15.49 1.06 0.07
N ALA A 119 -14.89 2.14 0.59
CA ALA A 119 -14.28 3.18 -0.23
C ALA A 119 -13.16 2.63 -1.11
N LEU A 120 -12.34 1.73 -0.56
CA LEU A 120 -11.29 1.03 -1.30
C LEU A 120 -11.86 0.19 -2.45
N GLU A 121 -12.91 -0.59 -2.20
CA GLU A 121 -13.57 -1.39 -3.22
C GLU A 121 -14.13 -0.52 -4.36
N GLN A 122 -14.74 0.62 -4.03
CA GLN A 122 -15.24 1.57 -5.03
C GLN A 122 -14.10 2.18 -5.86
N ALA A 123 -12.98 2.53 -5.23
CA ALA A 123 -11.81 3.08 -5.92
C ALA A 123 -11.18 2.03 -6.85
N GLU A 124 -11.06 0.78 -6.43
CA GLU A 124 -10.55 -0.33 -7.26
C GLU A 124 -11.45 -0.57 -8.48
N HIS A 125 -12.77 -0.52 -8.30
CA HIS A 125 -13.73 -0.65 -9.39
C HIS A 125 -13.61 0.49 -10.39
N THR A 126 -13.48 1.73 -9.91
CA THR A 126 -13.28 2.91 -10.76
C THR A 126 -11.97 2.83 -11.53
N LEU A 127 -10.89 2.37 -10.87
CA LEU A 127 -9.60 2.17 -11.53
C LEU A 127 -9.71 1.18 -12.69
N ALA A 128 -10.40 0.06 -12.50
CA ALA A 128 -10.60 -0.94 -13.54
C ALA A 128 -11.33 -0.34 -14.76
N LYS A 129 -12.34 0.52 -14.55
CA LYS A 129 -13.04 1.23 -15.62
C LYS A 129 -12.14 2.21 -16.37
N VAL A 130 -11.40 3.04 -15.64
CA VAL A 130 -10.48 4.02 -16.24
C VAL A 130 -9.43 3.33 -17.11
N LEU A 131 -8.88 2.23 -16.65
CA LEU A 131 -7.88 1.45 -17.40
C LEU A 131 -8.48 0.80 -18.63
N ALA A 132 -9.69 0.25 -18.54
CA ALA A 132 -10.39 -0.34 -19.70
C ALA A 132 -10.68 0.70 -20.81
N GLU A 133 -11.16 1.88 -20.44
CA GLU A 133 -11.40 2.99 -21.39
C GLU A 133 -10.10 3.45 -22.06
N LYS A 134 -8.99 3.45 -21.34
CA LYS A 134 -7.68 3.80 -21.90
C LYS A 134 -7.19 2.78 -22.92
N VAL A 135 -7.38 1.50 -22.68
CA VAL A 135 -7.03 0.42 -23.62
C VAL A 135 -7.86 0.53 -24.90
N GLU A 136 -9.17 0.72 -24.78
CA GLU A 136 -10.07 0.89 -25.94
C GLU A 136 -9.67 2.10 -26.79
N ASN A 137 -9.33 3.23 -26.17
CA ASN A 137 -8.91 4.44 -26.86
C ASN A 137 -7.55 4.30 -27.56
N SER A 138 -6.67 3.43 -27.05
CA SER A 138 -5.35 3.19 -27.65
C SER A 138 -5.40 2.25 -28.86
N GLU A 139 -6.44 1.42 -28.97
CA GLU A 139 -6.65 0.49 -30.10
C GLU A 139 -7.40 1.13 -31.28
N SER A 140 -8.02 2.26 -31.07
CA SER A 140 -8.71 3.02 -32.13
C SER A 140 -7.82 4.11 -32.74
#